data_80eca58d6f0e0e8efdce94003573fecf
#
_entry.id   80eca58d6f0e0e8efdce94003573fecf
#
_cell.length_a   1.000
_cell.length_b   1.000
_cell.length_c   1.000
_cell.angle_alpha   90.00
_cell.angle_beta   90.00
_cell.angle_gamma   90.00
#
_symmetry.space_group_name_H-M   'P 1'
#
loop_
_entity.id
_entity.type
_entity.pdbx_description
1 polymer ?
#
loop_
_entity_poly.entity_id
_entity_poly.type
_entity_poly.pdbx_seq_one_letter_code
_entity_poly.pdbx_strand_id
1 'polypeptide(L)'
;SPYGGEWANDPRERDLHTYDCVWEYPYKSYPNFISEHIRTAPPVRHSLEKIIRGSIWPEGFTGQILAESKNIMPDTWVERSHISAQGQRKTGDYWEFYDAKNADDLLYRLGAAYGKEIRRYGEQVRIGSKNPEVFSRRSKGYFACKLVDTWPKIYCASIDFFQEGYIPYYSLKRVFSPVLLCFQKEESIRLWGVNDSSKDIWGTVQYGILNIVSGRIQKAKEKKVFAAQGDSVIVDDLADFQFFSKDCVLFAVLDREDGEEALVCIDYVDIERHLKFPKPNLKLELCGDELVITAERFARCIQITGEQEGDKFGWLFTDNYFDMLPGQRKRVKILGNKEYGTLYVKSQYGCCRSISYTRGRI
;
A
#
# COMPACT_ATOMS: atom_id res chain seq x y z
N SER A 1 -9.37 -23.13 -16.64
CA SER A 1 -9.09 -23.89 -15.42
C SER A 1 -8.69 -22.96 -14.32
N PRO A 2 -9.22 -23.07 -13.11
CA PRO A 2 -8.82 -22.22 -11.99
C PRO A 2 -7.38 -22.44 -11.52
N TYR A 3 -6.63 -23.34 -12.11
CA TYR A 3 -5.32 -23.76 -11.60
C TYR A 3 -4.18 -23.63 -12.59
N GLY A 4 -4.25 -22.71 -13.56
CA GLY A 4 -3.11 -22.47 -14.43
C GLY A 4 -2.63 -23.72 -15.16
N GLY A 5 -3.54 -24.52 -15.73
CA GLY A 5 -3.19 -25.61 -16.62
C GLY A 5 -2.48 -25.11 -17.89
N GLU A 6 -2.30 -25.96 -18.87
CA GLU A 6 -1.61 -25.63 -20.15
C GLU A 6 -2.11 -24.35 -20.83
N TRP A 7 -3.33 -23.92 -20.55
CA TRP A 7 -3.94 -22.64 -20.93
C TRP A 7 -3.22 -21.41 -20.41
N ALA A 8 -2.57 -21.54 -19.26
CA ALA A 8 -1.76 -20.46 -18.72
C ALA A 8 -0.56 -20.12 -19.60
N ASN A 9 -0.24 -20.97 -20.57
CA ASN A 9 0.88 -20.80 -21.47
C ASN A 9 0.50 -20.07 -22.78
N ASP A 10 -0.80 -19.93 -23.10
CA ASP A 10 -1.18 -19.03 -24.19
C ASP A 10 -1.17 -17.59 -23.64
N PRO A 11 -0.22 -16.79 -24.11
CA PRO A 11 -0.15 -15.40 -23.65
C PRO A 11 -1.40 -14.60 -24.01
N ARG A 12 -2.32 -15.11 -24.87
CA ARG A 12 -3.57 -14.43 -25.29
C ARG A 12 -4.73 -14.65 -24.33
N GLU A 13 -4.67 -15.70 -23.52
CA GLU A 13 -5.76 -16.15 -22.65
C GLU A 13 -5.33 -16.26 -21.20
N ARG A 14 -4.16 -15.66 -20.86
CA ARG A 14 -3.57 -15.80 -19.54
C ARG A 14 -4.45 -15.20 -18.47
N ASP A 15 -5.02 -16.07 -17.68
CA ASP A 15 -5.49 -15.78 -16.34
C ASP A 15 -4.34 -15.99 -15.34
N LEU A 16 -4.05 -15.00 -14.53
CA LEU A 16 -3.09 -15.13 -13.45
C LEU A 16 -3.83 -15.51 -12.17
N HIS A 17 -3.69 -16.77 -11.78
CA HIS A 17 -4.12 -17.29 -10.49
C HIS A 17 -2.86 -17.63 -9.71
N THR A 18 -2.36 -16.64 -8.96
CA THR A 18 -1.02 -16.75 -8.39
C THR A 18 -1.02 -16.89 -6.89
N TYR A 19 -0.35 -17.95 -6.45
CA TYR A 19 0.06 -18.17 -5.07
C TYR A 19 1.55 -17.98 -4.89
N ASP A 20 2.31 -17.97 -5.97
CA ASP A 20 3.76 -17.82 -5.95
C ASP A 20 4.16 -16.43 -6.43
N CYS A 21 5.24 -15.91 -5.85
CA CYS A 21 5.90 -14.71 -6.34
C CYS A 21 6.59 -15.06 -7.66
N VAL A 22 5.93 -14.86 -8.78
CA VAL A 22 6.60 -14.98 -10.07
C VAL A 22 7.28 -13.64 -10.36
N TRP A 23 8.50 -13.52 -9.87
CA TRP A 23 9.31 -12.30 -9.97
C TRP A 23 10.22 -12.33 -11.18
N GLU A 24 9.66 -12.42 -12.37
CA GLU A 24 10.39 -11.99 -13.55
C GLU A 24 9.98 -10.56 -13.89
N TYR A 25 10.83 -9.62 -13.54
CA TYR A 25 10.72 -8.24 -14.00
C TYR A 25 11.76 -8.00 -15.09
N PRO A 26 11.39 -7.40 -16.23
CA PRO A 26 10.06 -6.99 -16.66
C PRO A 26 9.16 -8.19 -17.00
N TYR A 27 7.86 -8.07 -16.78
CA TYR A 27 6.92 -9.10 -17.22
C TYR A 27 6.98 -9.27 -18.72
N LYS A 28 7.38 -10.45 -19.18
CA LYS A 28 7.39 -10.80 -20.61
C LYS A 28 5.97 -10.85 -21.21
N SER A 29 4.95 -10.91 -20.35
CA SER A 29 3.55 -10.89 -20.75
C SER A 29 2.65 -10.46 -19.59
N TYR A 30 1.72 -9.54 -19.85
CA TYR A 30 0.70 -9.14 -18.89
C TYR A 30 -0.45 -10.14 -18.93
N PRO A 31 -0.99 -10.57 -17.78
CA PRO A 31 -2.16 -11.42 -17.77
C PRO A 31 -3.38 -10.65 -18.30
N ASN A 32 -4.25 -11.32 -19.04
CA ASN A 32 -5.54 -10.73 -19.45
C ASN A 32 -6.42 -10.43 -18.23
N PHE A 33 -6.29 -11.24 -17.19
CA PHE A 33 -7.06 -11.14 -15.96
C PHE A 33 -6.24 -11.69 -14.80
N ILE A 34 -6.36 -11.08 -13.64
CA ILE A 34 -5.82 -11.61 -12.37
C ILE A 34 -7.02 -12.10 -11.56
N SER A 35 -7.32 -13.39 -11.66
CA SER A 35 -8.48 -13.98 -11.01
C SER A 35 -8.28 -14.25 -9.52
N GLU A 36 -7.05 -14.41 -9.11
CA GLU A 36 -6.70 -14.57 -7.70
C GLU A 36 -5.26 -14.11 -7.44
N HIS A 37 -5.13 -13.24 -6.45
CA HIS A 37 -3.83 -12.82 -5.93
C HIS A 37 -3.85 -12.92 -4.41
N ILE A 38 -3.00 -13.79 -3.87
CA ILE A 38 -2.97 -14.10 -2.44
C ILE A 38 -1.55 -13.94 -1.91
N ARG A 39 -1.43 -13.21 -0.80
CA ARG A 39 -0.25 -13.21 0.06
C ARG A 39 -0.68 -13.23 1.52
N THR A 40 0.10 -13.86 2.34
CA THR A 40 -0.17 -13.89 3.78
C THR A 40 0.25 -12.57 4.40
N ALA A 41 -0.73 -11.88 4.98
CA ALA A 41 -0.51 -10.74 5.85
C ALA A 41 -1.33 -10.92 7.12
N PRO A 42 -0.71 -10.77 8.30
CA PRO A 42 -1.43 -10.85 9.55
C PRO A 42 -2.32 -9.61 9.74
N PRO A 43 -3.41 -9.72 10.52
CA PRO A 43 -4.25 -8.59 10.86
C PRO A 43 -3.49 -7.60 11.76
N VAL A 44 -4.13 -6.50 12.13
CA VAL A 44 -3.56 -5.52 13.05
C VAL A 44 -3.29 -6.10 14.43
N ARG A 45 -2.41 -5.44 15.20
CA ARG A 45 -1.93 -5.95 16.49
C ARG A 45 -3.02 -6.37 17.45
N HIS A 46 -4.00 -5.52 17.74
CA HIS A 46 -5.05 -5.83 18.72
C HIS A 46 -5.97 -6.97 18.26
N SER A 47 -6.16 -7.14 16.96
CA SER A 47 -6.86 -8.29 16.40
C SER A 47 -6.02 -9.57 16.53
N LEU A 48 -4.72 -9.47 16.29
CA LEU A 48 -3.80 -10.59 16.46
C LEU A 48 -3.75 -11.07 17.92
N GLU A 49 -3.74 -10.14 18.89
CA GLU A 49 -3.79 -10.44 20.33
C GLU A 49 -5.07 -11.18 20.74
N LYS A 50 -6.17 -10.98 20.03
CA LYS A 50 -7.42 -11.77 20.22
C LYS A 50 -7.35 -13.15 19.58
N ILE A 51 -6.57 -13.34 18.54
CA ILE A 51 -6.42 -14.60 17.79
C ILE A 51 -5.40 -15.52 18.46
N ILE A 52 -4.27 -14.98 18.89
CA ILE A 52 -3.14 -15.71 19.48
C ILE A 52 -3.35 -15.83 20.99
N ARG A 53 -3.28 -17.04 21.50
CA ARG A 53 -3.27 -17.29 22.95
C ARG A 53 -1.84 -17.13 23.49
N GLY A 54 -1.65 -16.19 24.41
CA GLY A 54 -0.35 -15.90 25.00
C GLY A 54 0.40 -14.76 24.30
N SER A 55 1.73 -14.80 24.34
CA SER A 55 2.55 -13.75 23.73
C SER A 55 2.51 -13.78 22.21
N ILE A 56 2.21 -12.65 21.58
CA ILE A 56 2.27 -12.49 20.13
C ILE A 56 3.73 -12.39 19.63
N TRP A 57 4.71 -12.25 20.52
CA TRP A 57 6.13 -12.28 20.24
C TRP A 57 6.80 -13.25 21.21
N PRO A 58 6.90 -14.55 20.87
CA PRO A 58 7.48 -15.56 21.76
C PRO A 58 8.93 -15.27 22.10
N GLU A 59 9.34 -15.66 23.30
CA GLU A 59 10.73 -15.60 23.71
C GLU A 59 11.61 -16.44 22.77
N GLY A 60 12.76 -15.90 22.38
CA GLY A 60 13.70 -16.54 21.46
C GLY A 60 13.33 -16.44 19.98
N PHE A 61 12.15 -15.92 19.61
CA PHE A 61 11.84 -15.68 18.21
C PHE A 61 12.66 -14.51 17.67
N THR A 62 13.30 -14.72 16.53
CA THR A 62 14.05 -13.69 15.81
C THR A 62 13.37 -13.41 14.49
N GLY A 63 12.98 -12.15 14.25
CA GLY A 63 12.38 -11.70 13.01
C GLY A 63 13.39 -11.45 11.88
N GLN A 64 14.53 -12.16 11.88
CA GLN A 64 15.59 -11.97 10.89
C GLN A 64 15.14 -12.39 9.49
N ILE A 65 15.56 -11.60 8.51
CA ILE A 65 15.39 -11.91 7.08
C ILE A 65 16.60 -12.74 6.65
N LEU A 66 16.54 -14.03 6.88
CA LEU A 66 17.53 -14.97 6.35
C LEU A 66 16.99 -15.57 5.06
N ALA A 67 17.81 -15.58 4.01
CA ALA A 67 17.44 -16.17 2.72
C ALA A 67 17.02 -17.65 2.83
N GLU A 68 17.45 -18.32 3.89
CA GLU A 68 17.17 -19.73 4.19
C GLU A 68 16.16 -19.92 5.35
N SER A 69 15.64 -18.84 5.92
CA SER A 69 14.72 -18.96 7.06
C SER A 69 13.41 -19.56 6.62
N LYS A 70 13.10 -20.73 7.16
CA LYS A 70 11.80 -21.38 7.01
C LYS A 70 10.73 -20.74 7.89
N ASN A 71 11.14 -20.04 8.95
CA ASN A 71 10.27 -19.48 9.98
C ASN A 71 10.26 -17.95 9.94
N ILE A 72 9.52 -17.40 8.97
CA ILE A 72 9.32 -15.95 8.83
C ILE A 72 8.27 -15.38 9.80
N MET A 73 7.46 -16.23 10.39
CA MET A 73 6.47 -15.91 11.43
C MET A 73 6.68 -16.83 12.65
N PRO A 74 6.32 -16.37 13.87
CA PRO A 74 6.27 -17.24 15.03
C PRO A 74 5.37 -18.46 14.81
N ASP A 75 5.72 -19.60 15.37
CA ASP A 75 4.95 -20.85 15.24
C ASP A 75 3.49 -20.66 15.71
N THR A 76 3.27 -19.88 16.77
CA THR A 76 1.93 -19.53 17.25
C THR A 76 1.08 -18.77 16.22
N TRP A 77 1.71 -18.00 15.32
CA TRP A 77 1.02 -17.35 14.20
C TRP A 77 0.74 -18.35 13.08
N VAL A 78 1.70 -19.24 12.81
CA VAL A 78 1.57 -20.30 11.79
C VAL A 78 0.41 -21.22 12.12
N GLU A 79 0.24 -21.63 13.39
CA GLU A 79 -0.87 -22.44 13.88
C GLU A 79 -2.24 -21.79 13.67
N ARG A 80 -2.30 -20.47 13.61
CA ARG A 80 -3.51 -19.68 13.33
C ARG A 80 -3.67 -19.26 11.88
N SER A 81 -2.74 -19.69 11.03
CA SER A 81 -2.84 -19.43 9.59
C SER A 81 -3.78 -20.44 8.93
N HIS A 82 -4.46 -19.99 7.88
CA HIS A 82 -5.40 -20.84 7.15
C HIS A 82 -4.76 -22.12 6.58
N ILE A 83 -3.51 -22.02 6.14
CA ILE A 83 -2.73 -23.15 5.67
C ILE A 83 -1.33 -23.01 6.27
N SER A 84 -1.07 -23.68 7.38
CA SER A 84 0.13 -23.48 8.20
C SER A 84 1.46 -23.52 7.42
N ALA A 85 1.73 -24.59 6.68
CA ALA A 85 2.98 -24.72 5.91
C ALA A 85 3.05 -23.77 4.70
N GLN A 86 1.92 -23.40 4.12
CA GLN A 86 1.85 -22.49 2.97
C GLN A 86 1.78 -21.02 3.39
N GLY A 87 1.24 -20.72 4.57
CA GLY A 87 1.13 -19.37 5.09
C GLY A 87 2.46 -18.65 5.15
N GLN A 88 3.52 -19.35 5.56
CA GLN A 88 4.86 -18.77 5.60
C GLN A 88 5.49 -18.53 4.22
N ARG A 89 5.13 -19.32 3.21
CA ARG A 89 5.69 -19.22 1.85
C ARG A 89 5.04 -18.12 1.01
N LYS A 90 3.86 -17.65 1.40
CA LYS A 90 3.06 -16.68 0.65
C LYS A 90 3.12 -15.28 1.25
N THR A 91 4.27 -14.84 1.66
CA THR A 91 4.44 -13.57 2.38
C THR A 91 4.96 -12.41 1.52
N GLY A 92 5.03 -12.61 0.20
CA GLY A 92 5.52 -11.58 -0.71
C GLY A 92 6.99 -11.25 -0.52
N ASP A 93 7.40 -10.06 -0.97
CA ASP A 93 8.78 -9.59 -0.91
C ASP A 93 9.19 -9.07 0.48
N TYR A 94 8.82 -9.78 1.53
CA TYR A 94 9.14 -9.38 2.90
C TYR A 94 10.65 -9.15 3.16
N TRP A 95 11.51 -9.75 2.37
CA TRP A 95 12.96 -9.63 2.45
C TRP A 95 13.48 -8.23 2.06
N GLU A 96 12.69 -7.42 1.38
CA GLU A 96 13.04 -6.05 1.02
C GLU A 96 13.00 -5.10 2.22
N PHE A 97 12.41 -5.52 3.34
CA PHE A 97 12.22 -4.71 4.53
C PHE A 97 13.27 -5.05 5.60
N TYR A 98 13.35 -4.22 6.63
CA TYR A 98 14.24 -4.44 7.77
C TYR A 98 13.84 -5.69 8.57
N ASP A 99 14.82 -6.25 9.29
CA ASP A 99 14.56 -7.31 10.25
C ASP A 99 13.55 -6.84 11.30
N ALA A 100 12.57 -7.68 11.61
CA ALA A 100 11.58 -7.38 12.62
C ALA A 100 12.19 -7.59 14.02
N LYS A 101 12.06 -6.61 14.89
CA LYS A 101 12.53 -6.63 16.28
C LYS A 101 11.41 -6.93 17.27
N ASN A 102 10.18 -6.84 16.82
CA ASN A 102 8.96 -7.04 17.61
C ASN A 102 7.80 -7.38 16.67
N ALA A 103 6.64 -7.65 17.26
CA ALA A 103 5.44 -8.00 16.50
C ALA A 103 5.00 -6.89 15.52
N ASP A 104 5.06 -5.62 15.94
CA ASP A 104 4.65 -4.50 15.09
C ASP A 104 5.50 -4.38 13.83
N ASP A 105 6.83 -4.58 13.95
CA ASP A 105 7.72 -4.58 12.79
C ASP A 105 7.39 -5.72 11.83
N LEU A 106 7.06 -6.90 12.37
CA LEU A 106 6.70 -8.06 11.54
C LEU A 106 5.35 -7.88 10.85
N LEU A 107 4.35 -7.36 11.58
CA LEU A 107 3.04 -7.00 11.02
C LEU A 107 3.19 -6.01 9.87
N TYR A 108 3.97 -4.95 10.11
CA TYR A 108 4.27 -3.97 9.07
C TYR A 108 4.93 -4.60 7.86
N ARG A 109 6.01 -5.35 8.05
CA ARG A 109 6.80 -5.96 6.97
C ARG A 109 5.96 -6.86 6.07
N LEU A 110 5.18 -7.75 6.67
CA LEU A 110 4.34 -8.67 5.90
C LEU A 110 3.19 -7.95 5.20
N GLY A 111 2.55 -7.00 5.89
CA GLY A 111 1.49 -6.19 5.31
C GLY A 111 1.99 -5.29 4.18
N ALA A 112 3.16 -4.65 4.35
CA ALA A 112 3.76 -3.78 3.34
C ALA A 112 4.23 -4.55 2.10
N ALA A 113 4.78 -5.76 2.29
CA ALA A 113 5.14 -6.65 1.18
C ALA A 113 3.91 -7.00 0.33
N TYR A 114 2.80 -7.39 0.97
CA TYR A 114 1.57 -7.67 0.24
C TYR A 114 0.97 -6.40 -0.41
N GLY A 115 0.96 -5.29 0.32
CA GLY A 115 0.47 -4.01 -0.21
C GLY A 115 1.26 -3.50 -1.43
N LYS A 116 2.58 -3.73 -1.45
CA LYS A 116 3.45 -3.43 -2.59
C LYS A 116 3.07 -4.26 -3.82
N GLU A 117 2.80 -5.55 -3.64
CA GLU A 117 2.36 -6.42 -4.74
C GLU A 117 0.99 -6.01 -5.29
N ILE A 118 0.02 -5.75 -4.40
CA ILE A 118 -1.31 -5.25 -4.78
C ILE A 118 -1.18 -3.99 -5.64
N ARG A 119 -0.36 -3.06 -5.18
CA ARG A 119 -0.11 -1.82 -5.89
C ARG A 119 0.45 -2.11 -7.28
N ARG A 120 1.50 -2.91 -7.36
CA ARG A 120 2.20 -3.25 -8.62
C ARG A 120 1.26 -3.90 -9.63
N TYR A 121 0.52 -4.94 -9.22
CA TYR A 121 -0.43 -5.61 -10.13
C TYR A 121 -1.59 -4.71 -10.53
N GLY A 122 -2.16 -3.97 -9.60
CA GLY A 122 -3.26 -3.06 -9.87
C GLY A 122 -2.87 -1.91 -10.81
N GLU A 123 -1.71 -1.31 -10.62
CA GLU A 123 -1.16 -0.29 -11.53
C GLU A 123 -0.98 -0.84 -12.94
N GLN A 124 -0.38 -2.02 -13.08
CA GLN A 124 -0.18 -2.67 -14.37
C GLN A 124 -1.49 -2.99 -15.09
N VAL A 125 -2.46 -3.57 -14.38
CA VAL A 125 -3.79 -3.86 -14.94
C VAL A 125 -4.43 -2.59 -15.47
N ARG A 126 -4.37 -1.51 -14.72
CA ARG A 126 -5.02 -0.25 -15.07
C ARG A 126 -4.32 0.46 -16.24
N ILE A 127 -3.01 0.49 -16.27
CA ILE A 127 -2.25 1.03 -17.42
C ILE A 127 -2.51 0.16 -18.65
N GLY A 128 -2.34 -1.17 -18.53
CA GLY A 128 -2.44 -2.12 -19.65
C GLY A 128 -3.84 -2.21 -20.23
N SER A 129 -4.89 -1.95 -19.45
CA SER A 129 -6.27 -2.01 -19.94
C SER A 129 -6.58 -0.94 -20.99
N LYS A 130 -5.84 0.14 -21.03
CA LYS A 130 -6.15 1.35 -21.80
C LYS A 130 -5.14 1.69 -22.87
N ASN A 131 -3.91 1.23 -22.74
CA ASN A 131 -2.84 1.54 -23.70
C ASN A 131 -2.28 0.29 -24.37
N PRO A 132 -2.85 -0.14 -25.53
CA PRO A 132 -2.41 -1.34 -26.23
C PRO A 132 -1.03 -1.20 -26.91
N GLU A 133 -0.49 0.02 -27.08
CA GLU A 133 0.82 0.23 -27.67
C GLU A 133 1.96 -0.12 -26.74
N VAL A 134 1.75 0.10 -25.43
CA VAL A 134 2.74 -0.22 -24.39
C VAL A 134 2.72 -1.71 -24.05
N PHE A 135 1.53 -2.33 -24.13
CA PHE A 135 1.34 -3.74 -23.80
C PHE A 135 0.65 -4.45 -24.96
N SER A 136 1.22 -5.55 -25.41
CA SER A 136 0.65 -6.37 -26.47
C SER A 136 -0.76 -6.89 -26.16
N ARG A 137 -1.27 -6.64 -24.93
CA ARG A 137 -2.58 -7.07 -24.45
C ARG A 137 -3.14 -6.20 -23.35
N ARG A 138 -4.45 -6.00 -23.41
CA ARG A 138 -5.24 -5.29 -22.42
C ARG A 138 -5.58 -6.23 -21.27
N SER A 139 -5.06 -5.96 -20.10
CA SER A 139 -5.56 -6.60 -18.88
C SER A 139 -7.03 -6.20 -18.64
N LYS A 140 -7.88 -7.17 -18.30
CA LYS A 140 -9.33 -6.97 -18.17
C LYS A 140 -9.79 -6.73 -16.74
N GLY A 141 -9.02 -7.15 -15.76
CA GLY A 141 -9.38 -6.96 -14.36
C GLY A 141 -8.48 -7.67 -13.37
N TYR A 142 -8.79 -7.43 -12.11
CA TYR A 142 -8.07 -7.92 -10.96
C TYR A 142 -9.03 -8.25 -9.83
N PHE A 143 -8.92 -9.45 -9.27
CA PHE A 143 -9.62 -9.86 -8.06
C PHE A 143 -8.63 -10.07 -6.91
N ALA A 144 -8.80 -9.31 -5.83
CA ALA A 144 -8.10 -9.57 -4.59
C ALA A 144 -8.79 -10.71 -3.83
N CYS A 145 -8.09 -11.73 -3.50
CA CYS A 145 -8.55 -12.77 -2.61
C CYS A 145 -7.84 -12.62 -1.25
N LYS A 146 -8.59 -12.24 -0.25
CA LYS A 146 -10.03 -12.02 -0.16
C LYS A 146 -10.32 -10.67 0.52
N LEU A 147 -11.54 -10.18 0.41
CA LEU A 147 -11.88 -8.89 1.00
C LEU A 147 -11.97 -8.96 2.53
N VAL A 148 -12.72 -9.90 3.08
CA VAL A 148 -13.00 -10.01 4.53
C VAL A 148 -12.77 -11.43 5.02
N ASP A 149 -12.17 -11.58 6.20
CA ASP A 149 -12.13 -12.87 6.91
C ASP A 149 -13.45 -13.18 7.60
N THR A 150 -13.92 -14.42 7.43
CA THR A 150 -15.17 -14.91 8.02
C THR A 150 -15.01 -15.57 9.38
N TRP A 151 -13.77 -15.73 9.85
CA TRP A 151 -13.40 -16.26 11.16
C TRP A 151 -12.00 -15.76 11.57
N PRO A 152 -11.66 -15.74 12.89
CA PRO A 152 -10.39 -15.18 13.38
C PRO A 152 -9.20 -16.05 12.93
N LYS A 153 -8.38 -15.54 12.01
CA LYS A 153 -7.22 -16.24 11.47
C LYS A 153 -6.19 -15.28 10.91
N ILE A 154 -5.05 -15.81 10.55
CA ILE A 154 -4.00 -15.12 9.79
C ILE A 154 -4.00 -15.68 8.38
N TYR A 155 -4.26 -14.86 7.37
CA TYR A 155 -4.16 -15.28 5.98
C TYR A 155 -4.04 -14.09 5.00
N CYS A 156 -4.98 -13.92 4.09
CA CYS A 156 -4.86 -13.02 2.94
C CYS A 156 -5.99 -11.99 2.83
N ALA A 157 -6.85 -11.90 3.84
CA ALA A 157 -7.91 -10.91 3.79
C ALA A 157 -7.36 -9.49 3.84
N SER A 158 -8.10 -8.56 3.31
CA SER A 158 -7.80 -7.12 3.36
C SER A 158 -8.43 -6.45 4.57
N ILE A 159 -9.54 -7.01 5.05
CA ILE A 159 -10.25 -6.63 6.28
C ILE A 159 -10.30 -7.88 7.16
N ASP A 160 -9.91 -7.77 8.41
CA ASP A 160 -9.90 -8.88 9.33
C ASP A 160 -11.30 -9.22 9.87
N PHE A 161 -11.38 -10.32 10.65
CA PHE A 161 -12.64 -10.77 11.28
C PHE A 161 -13.24 -9.71 12.21
N PHE A 162 -12.45 -8.85 12.81
CA PHE A 162 -12.90 -7.80 13.72
C PHE A 162 -13.23 -6.50 12.98
N GLN A 163 -13.37 -6.56 11.64
CA GLN A 163 -13.76 -5.47 10.76
C GLN A 163 -12.74 -4.31 10.71
N GLU A 164 -11.48 -4.61 10.89
CA GLU A 164 -10.42 -3.63 10.72
C GLU A 164 -9.69 -3.82 9.38
N GLY A 165 -9.64 -2.75 8.60
CA GLY A 165 -8.85 -2.70 7.38
C GLY A 165 -7.38 -2.46 7.71
N TYR A 166 -6.48 -3.24 7.11
CA TYR A 166 -5.04 -3.08 7.27
C TYR A 166 -4.33 -2.80 5.94
N ILE A 167 -3.01 -2.86 5.87
CA ILE A 167 -2.24 -2.37 4.70
C ILE A 167 -2.78 -2.86 3.34
N PRO A 168 -3.11 -4.16 3.13
CA PRO A 168 -3.68 -4.64 1.87
C PRO A 168 -4.97 -3.92 1.46
N TYR A 169 -5.89 -3.67 2.41
CA TYR A 169 -7.14 -2.97 2.13
C TYR A 169 -6.91 -1.56 1.57
N TYR A 170 -6.07 -0.79 2.26
CA TYR A 170 -5.80 0.58 1.84
C TYR A 170 -4.93 0.65 0.57
N SER A 171 -4.12 -0.38 0.31
CA SER A 171 -3.40 -0.52 -0.95
C SER A 171 -4.36 -0.77 -2.12
N LEU A 172 -5.34 -1.67 -1.95
CA LEU A 172 -6.44 -1.87 -2.92
C LEU A 172 -7.22 -0.59 -3.15
N LYS A 173 -7.62 0.09 -2.06
CA LYS A 173 -8.39 1.32 -2.14
C LYS A 173 -7.68 2.42 -2.92
N ARG A 174 -6.38 2.58 -2.74
CA ARG A 174 -5.59 3.57 -3.49
C ARG A 174 -5.37 3.17 -4.94
N VAL A 175 -4.97 1.94 -5.21
CA VAL A 175 -4.68 1.51 -6.58
C VAL A 175 -5.92 1.45 -7.47
N PHE A 176 -7.10 1.24 -6.86
CA PHE A 176 -8.39 1.24 -7.57
C PHE A 176 -9.22 2.52 -7.34
N SER A 177 -8.58 3.60 -6.88
CA SER A 177 -9.26 4.90 -6.87
C SER A 177 -9.58 5.36 -8.30
N PRO A 178 -10.68 6.10 -8.54
CA PRO A 178 -11.08 6.49 -9.89
C PRO A 178 -9.97 7.21 -10.68
N VAL A 179 -9.18 8.04 -10.01
CA VAL A 179 -8.01 8.70 -10.60
C VAL A 179 -6.74 8.18 -9.92
N LEU A 180 -5.73 7.85 -10.70
CA LEU A 180 -4.46 7.31 -10.21
C LEU A 180 -3.29 7.99 -10.91
N LEU A 181 -2.24 8.32 -10.12
CA LEU A 181 -0.89 8.53 -10.63
C LEU A 181 -0.04 7.32 -10.27
N CYS A 182 0.80 6.86 -11.19
CA CYS A 182 1.74 5.78 -10.90
C CYS A 182 3.01 5.87 -11.75
N PHE A 183 4.09 5.32 -11.20
CA PHE A 183 5.36 5.19 -11.93
C PHE A 183 5.50 3.77 -12.45
N GLN A 184 5.63 3.64 -13.77
CA GLN A 184 6.02 2.40 -14.42
C GLN A 184 7.54 2.38 -14.54
N LYS A 185 8.19 1.37 -14.02
CA LYS A 185 9.64 1.18 -14.07
C LYS A 185 9.93 -0.06 -14.92
N GLU A 186 10.38 0.16 -16.15
CA GLU A 186 10.81 -0.87 -17.09
C GLU A 186 12.17 -0.47 -17.66
N GLU A 187 12.33 -0.43 -18.98
CA GLU A 187 13.54 0.09 -19.64
C GLU A 187 13.75 1.59 -19.36
N SER A 188 12.65 2.34 -19.23
CA SER A 188 12.62 3.72 -18.75
C SER A 188 11.60 3.87 -17.62
N ILE A 189 11.67 4.98 -16.89
CA ILE A 189 10.68 5.33 -15.90
C ILE A 189 9.64 6.22 -16.56
N ARG A 190 8.37 5.82 -16.54
CA ARG A 190 7.26 6.61 -17.05
C ARG A 190 6.29 6.97 -15.93
N LEU A 191 5.87 8.23 -15.93
CA LEU A 191 4.79 8.69 -15.06
C LEU A 191 3.47 8.62 -15.82
N TRP A 192 2.51 7.88 -15.27
CA TRP A 192 1.17 7.71 -15.83
C TRP A 192 0.12 8.42 -15.01
N GLY A 193 -0.88 8.99 -15.71
CA GLY A 193 -2.15 9.39 -15.17
C GLY A 193 -3.25 8.48 -15.70
N VAL A 194 -4.03 7.85 -14.81
CA VAL A 194 -5.16 6.98 -15.19
C VAL A 194 -6.44 7.58 -14.68
N ASN A 195 -7.41 7.75 -15.57
CA ASN A 195 -8.72 8.28 -15.26
C ASN A 195 -9.82 7.26 -15.55
N ASP A 196 -10.30 6.56 -14.53
CA ASP A 196 -11.46 5.66 -14.60
C ASP A 196 -12.73 6.33 -14.07
N SER A 197 -12.69 7.64 -13.81
CA SER A 197 -13.86 8.39 -13.38
C SER A 197 -14.82 8.68 -14.53
N SER A 198 -16.00 9.16 -14.20
CA SER A 198 -17.03 9.59 -15.17
C SER A 198 -16.85 11.02 -15.70
N LYS A 199 -15.71 11.63 -15.46
CA LYS A 199 -15.41 13.02 -15.84
C LYS A 199 -14.02 13.12 -16.44
N ASP A 200 -13.82 14.10 -17.30
CA ASP A 200 -12.49 14.51 -17.71
C ASP A 200 -11.72 15.12 -16.53
N ILE A 201 -10.44 14.84 -16.46
CA ILE A 201 -9.55 15.37 -15.41
C ILE A 201 -8.56 16.34 -16.03
N TRP A 202 -8.58 17.57 -15.50
CA TRP A 202 -7.61 18.60 -15.76
C TRP A 202 -6.82 18.90 -14.50
N GLY A 203 -5.55 19.20 -14.65
CA GLY A 203 -4.73 19.58 -13.51
C GLY A 203 -3.27 19.82 -13.87
N THR A 204 -2.49 20.08 -12.83
CA THR A 204 -1.05 20.26 -12.92
C THR A 204 -0.36 19.17 -12.11
N VAL A 205 0.55 18.45 -12.73
CA VAL A 205 1.37 17.44 -12.04
C VAL A 205 2.75 18.00 -11.79
N GLN A 206 3.12 18.09 -10.50
CA GLN A 206 4.49 18.30 -10.06
C GLN A 206 5.11 16.96 -9.73
N TYR A 207 6.29 16.66 -10.24
CA TYR A 207 6.94 15.38 -10.04
C TYR A 207 8.46 15.53 -10.04
N GLY A 208 9.13 14.57 -9.40
CA GLY A 208 10.58 14.69 -9.26
C GLY A 208 11.21 13.63 -8.39
N ILE A 209 12.42 13.96 -7.93
CA ILE A 209 13.25 13.16 -7.03
C ILE A 209 13.39 13.91 -5.71
N LEU A 210 12.99 13.26 -4.63
CA LEU A 210 13.11 13.76 -3.27
C LEU A 210 14.09 12.90 -2.48
N ASN A 211 15.09 13.53 -1.85
CA ASN A 211 15.88 12.84 -0.83
C ASN A 211 15.10 12.88 0.51
N ILE A 212 14.69 11.72 0.99
CA ILE A 212 13.80 11.60 2.14
C ILE A 212 14.47 11.98 3.47
N VAL A 213 15.80 11.85 3.58
CA VAL A 213 16.54 12.18 4.79
C VAL A 213 16.66 13.69 4.96
N SER A 214 17.10 14.39 3.92
CA SER A 214 17.30 15.83 3.95
C SER A 214 16.03 16.64 3.67
N GLY A 215 15.01 16.03 3.06
CA GLY A 215 13.82 16.72 2.57
C GLY A 215 14.04 17.57 1.32
N ARG A 216 15.23 17.48 0.68
CA ARG A 216 15.56 18.28 -0.50
C ARG A 216 15.07 17.62 -1.77
N ILE A 217 14.40 18.39 -2.60
CA ILE A 217 14.09 18.02 -3.97
C ILE A 217 15.37 18.16 -4.80
N GLN A 218 15.83 17.07 -5.40
CA GLN A 218 17.03 17.06 -6.25
C GLN A 218 16.71 17.43 -7.68
N LYS A 219 15.54 17.03 -8.15
CA LYS A 219 15.04 17.34 -9.48
C LYS A 219 13.52 17.44 -9.42
N ALA A 220 12.96 18.46 -10.05
CA ALA A 220 11.52 18.62 -10.17
C ALA A 220 11.15 19.13 -11.56
N LYS A 221 9.99 18.69 -12.01
CA LYS A 221 9.33 19.16 -13.23
C LYS A 221 7.85 19.44 -12.89
N GLU A 222 7.23 20.22 -13.74
CA GLU A 222 5.80 20.52 -13.70
C GLU A 222 5.21 20.40 -15.09
N LYS A 223 4.02 19.83 -15.19
CA LYS A 223 3.32 19.67 -16.47
C LYS A 223 1.81 19.76 -16.29
N LYS A 224 1.16 20.53 -17.13
CA LYS A 224 -0.30 20.49 -17.26
C LYS A 224 -0.71 19.17 -17.91
N VAL A 225 -1.74 18.54 -17.38
CA VAL A 225 -2.25 17.26 -17.85
C VAL A 225 -3.75 17.33 -18.09
N PHE A 226 -4.14 16.56 -19.08
CA PHE A 226 -5.53 16.27 -19.38
C PHE A 226 -5.65 14.76 -19.57
N ALA A 227 -6.60 14.16 -18.87
CA ALA A 227 -6.98 12.76 -19.05
C ALA A 227 -8.49 12.68 -19.27
N ALA A 228 -8.90 12.27 -20.46
CA ALA A 228 -10.30 12.07 -20.78
C ALA A 228 -10.93 10.99 -19.89
N GLN A 229 -12.24 11.05 -19.72
CA GLN A 229 -13.00 10.00 -19.06
C GLN A 229 -12.65 8.62 -19.63
N GLY A 230 -12.32 7.69 -18.77
CA GLY A 230 -12.02 6.31 -19.15
C GLY A 230 -10.67 6.13 -19.83
N ASP A 231 -9.74 7.08 -19.80
CA ASP A 231 -8.45 7.03 -20.49
C ASP A 231 -7.24 6.98 -19.54
N SER A 232 -6.09 6.67 -20.09
CA SER A 232 -4.79 6.78 -19.42
C SER A 232 -3.80 7.51 -20.30
N VAL A 233 -2.98 8.36 -19.69
CA VAL A 233 -2.02 9.22 -20.38
C VAL A 233 -0.63 9.05 -19.79
N ILE A 234 0.39 9.08 -20.64
CA ILE A 234 1.78 9.26 -20.21
C ILE A 234 1.96 10.75 -19.89
N VAL A 235 2.13 11.05 -18.60
CA VAL A 235 2.44 12.40 -18.16
C VAL A 235 3.83 12.80 -18.64
N ASP A 236 4.81 11.93 -18.41
CA ASP A 236 6.20 12.14 -18.89
C ASP A 236 6.97 10.82 -18.98
N ASP A 237 7.96 10.78 -19.89
CA ASP A 237 9.00 9.76 -19.90
C ASP A 237 10.24 10.36 -19.19
N LEU A 238 10.65 9.69 -18.11
CA LEU A 238 11.66 10.18 -17.18
C LEU A 238 13.06 9.63 -17.52
N ALA A 239 13.42 9.54 -18.80
CA ALA A 239 14.71 9.03 -19.23
C ALA A 239 15.91 9.77 -18.60
N ASP A 240 15.72 11.04 -18.22
CA ASP A 240 16.71 11.86 -17.54
C ASP A 240 16.70 11.71 -15.99
N PHE A 241 15.89 10.80 -15.46
CA PHE A 241 15.81 10.46 -14.02
C PHE A 241 16.56 9.17 -13.67
N GLN A 242 17.63 8.88 -14.38
CA GLN A 242 18.36 7.61 -14.24
C GLN A 242 19.39 7.58 -13.09
N PHE A 243 19.76 8.74 -12.55
CA PHE A 243 20.77 8.84 -11.49
C PHE A 243 20.15 9.31 -10.19
N PHE A 244 19.98 8.37 -9.28
CA PHE A 244 19.48 8.64 -7.94
C PHE A 244 20.63 8.65 -6.94
N SER A 245 20.68 9.66 -6.10
CA SER A 245 21.50 9.56 -4.89
C SER A 245 20.83 8.61 -3.90
N LYS A 246 21.60 8.13 -2.94
CA LYS A 246 21.08 7.31 -1.85
C LYS A 246 19.92 8.00 -1.11
N ASP A 247 19.01 7.19 -0.59
CA ASP A 247 17.86 7.64 0.20
C ASP A 247 16.88 8.55 -0.57
N CYS A 248 16.64 8.25 -1.85
CA CYS A 248 15.72 8.99 -2.69
C CYS A 248 14.44 8.22 -3.01
N VAL A 249 13.38 8.96 -3.27
CA VAL A 249 12.11 8.48 -3.82
C VAL A 249 11.72 9.31 -5.03
N LEU A 250 10.95 8.70 -5.92
CA LEU A 250 10.17 9.43 -6.92
C LEU A 250 8.89 9.94 -6.25
N PHE A 251 8.49 11.14 -6.58
CA PHE A 251 7.21 11.69 -6.15
C PHE A 251 6.47 12.32 -7.33
N ALA A 252 5.15 12.27 -7.27
CA ALA A 252 4.27 13.04 -8.15
C ALA A 252 3.06 13.52 -7.35
N VAL A 253 2.65 14.75 -7.59
CA VAL A 253 1.52 15.41 -6.97
C VAL A 253 0.65 15.98 -8.08
N LEU A 254 -0.58 15.51 -8.22
CA LEU A 254 -1.58 16.07 -9.12
C LEU A 254 -2.46 17.04 -8.34
N ASP A 255 -2.36 18.31 -8.68
CA ASP A 255 -3.28 19.35 -8.26
C ASP A 255 -4.40 19.46 -9.30
N ARG A 256 -5.63 19.14 -8.89
CA ARG A 256 -6.79 18.98 -9.76
C ARG A 256 -7.59 20.28 -9.85
N GLU A 257 -8.03 20.64 -11.06
CA GLU A 257 -8.85 21.84 -11.27
C GLU A 257 -10.30 21.68 -10.77
N ASP A 258 -10.75 20.44 -10.48
CA ASP A 258 -12.11 20.20 -9.94
C ASP A 258 -12.23 20.44 -8.42
N GLY A 259 -11.17 20.87 -7.76
CA GLY A 259 -11.13 21.20 -6.33
C GLY A 259 -11.05 20.01 -5.38
N GLU A 260 -10.90 18.79 -5.89
CA GLU A 260 -10.64 17.60 -5.08
C GLU A 260 -9.25 17.66 -4.44
N GLU A 261 -9.05 16.92 -3.35
CA GLU A 261 -7.75 16.85 -2.67
C GLU A 261 -6.64 16.40 -3.65
N ALA A 262 -5.47 17.03 -3.54
CA ALA A 262 -4.32 16.70 -4.36
C ALA A 262 -3.93 15.22 -4.22
N LEU A 263 -3.72 14.57 -5.35
CA LEU A 263 -3.36 13.15 -5.38
C LEU A 263 -1.84 13.01 -5.34
N VAL A 264 -1.35 12.29 -4.35
CA VAL A 264 0.09 12.07 -4.14
C VAL A 264 0.47 10.65 -4.48
N CYS A 265 1.49 10.49 -5.32
CA CYS A 265 2.14 9.21 -5.63
C CYS A 265 3.59 9.28 -5.19
N ILE A 266 4.04 8.27 -4.44
CA ILE A 266 5.43 8.10 -4.04
C ILE A 266 5.88 6.71 -4.46
N ASP A 267 7.04 6.61 -5.09
CA ASP A 267 7.64 5.34 -5.47
C ASP A 267 9.12 5.28 -5.06
N TYR A 268 9.52 4.10 -4.57
CA TYR A 268 10.84 3.88 -4.04
C TYR A 268 11.78 3.40 -5.15
N VAL A 269 12.95 4.03 -5.24
CA VAL A 269 13.98 3.67 -6.23
C VAL A 269 14.88 2.54 -5.77
N ASP A 270 14.88 2.26 -4.47
CA ASP A 270 15.62 1.16 -3.86
C ASP A 270 14.71 0.41 -2.88
N ILE A 271 15.12 -0.75 -2.44
CA ILE A 271 14.38 -1.54 -1.44
C ILE A 271 14.47 -0.88 -0.07
N GLU A 272 13.41 -1.00 0.72
CA GLU A 272 13.23 -0.24 1.96
C GLU A 272 14.37 -0.45 2.97
N ARG A 273 14.93 -1.67 3.06
CA ARG A 273 16.05 -1.98 3.95
C ARG A 273 17.35 -1.23 3.65
N HIS A 274 17.50 -0.66 2.47
CA HIS A 274 18.67 0.15 2.09
C HIS A 274 18.51 1.62 2.37
N LEU A 275 17.28 2.06 2.66
CA LEU A 275 16.92 3.46 2.84
C LEU A 275 17.00 3.90 4.31
N LYS A 276 17.30 5.15 4.53
CA LYS A 276 17.26 5.78 5.85
C LYS A 276 16.03 6.68 5.94
N PHE A 277 15.21 6.45 6.94
CA PHE A 277 13.99 7.24 7.15
C PHE A 277 14.19 8.27 8.28
N PRO A 278 13.75 9.52 8.10
CA PRO A 278 13.79 10.52 9.14
C PRO A 278 12.66 10.28 10.16
N LYS A 279 12.80 10.86 11.35
CA LYS A 279 11.65 11.03 12.25
C LYS A 279 10.72 12.11 11.69
N PRO A 280 9.45 11.83 11.40
CA PRO A 280 8.61 12.71 10.57
C PRO A 280 8.08 13.95 11.26
N ASN A 281 8.05 13.99 12.57
CA ASN A 281 7.52 15.12 13.36
C ASN A 281 6.06 15.45 12.98
N LEU A 282 5.13 14.63 13.46
CA LEU A 282 3.71 14.75 13.11
C LEU A 282 2.99 15.78 14.00
N LYS A 283 2.12 16.58 13.39
CA LYS A 283 1.13 17.42 14.07
C LYS A 283 -0.25 16.91 13.73
N LEU A 284 -1.15 16.88 14.72
CA LEU A 284 -2.51 16.40 14.61
C LEU A 284 -3.50 17.50 14.98
N GLU A 285 -4.55 17.62 14.21
CA GLU A 285 -5.69 18.49 14.44
C GLU A 285 -6.98 17.70 14.18
N LEU A 286 -8.04 17.99 14.92
CA LEU A 286 -9.38 17.46 14.65
C LEU A 286 -10.30 18.58 14.17
N CYS A 287 -10.96 18.33 13.05
CA CYS A 287 -11.97 19.22 12.46
C CYS A 287 -13.26 18.42 12.27
N GLY A 288 -14.11 18.38 13.29
CA GLY A 288 -15.30 17.52 13.30
C GLY A 288 -14.92 16.03 13.29
N ASP A 289 -15.35 15.29 12.28
CA ASP A 289 -15.01 13.87 12.06
C ASP A 289 -13.79 13.68 11.14
N GLU A 290 -13.03 14.73 10.88
CA GLU A 290 -11.80 14.68 10.10
C GLU A 290 -10.56 14.85 11.00
N LEU A 291 -9.66 13.90 10.91
CA LEU A 291 -8.31 14.00 11.43
C LEU A 291 -7.40 14.62 10.38
N VAL A 292 -6.76 15.73 10.73
CA VAL A 292 -5.79 16.42 9.88
C VAL A 292 -4.40 16.11 10.40
N ILE A 293 -3.57 15.55 9.54
CA ILE A 293 -2.19 15.16 9.83
C ILE A 293 -1.26 16.05 9.02
N THR A 294 -0.28 16.66 9.68
CA THR A 294 0.80 17.39 9.01
C THR A 294 2.14 16.71 9.33
N ALA A 295 2.93 16.41 8.31
CA ALA A 295 4.26 15.84 8.46
C ALA A 295 5.32 16.91 8.11
N GLU A 296 6.15 17.30 9.09
CA GLU A 296 7.21 18.29 8.84
C GLU A 296 8.35 17.72 7.99
N ARG A 297 8.56 16.42 8.07
CA ARG A 297 9.56 15.66 7.30
C ARG A 297 8.87 14.47 6.65
N PHE A 298 9.56 13.81 5.72
CA PHE A 298 9.04 12.60 5.07
C PHE A 298 8.55 11.59 6.11
N ALA A 299 7.34 11.07 5.92
CA ALA A 299 6.75 10.08 6.80
C ALA A 299 6.40 8.81 6.03
N ARG A 300 6.94 7.69 6.48
CA ARG A 300 6.67 6.37 5.92
C ARG A 300 5.53 5.70 6.65
N CYS A 301 4.55 5.21 5.90
CA CYS A 301 3.46 4.36 6.36
C CYS A 301 2.78 4.90 7.63
N ILE A 302 2.08 6.00 7.48
CA ILE A 302 1.27 6.57 8.56
C ILE A 302 0.12 5.60 8.85
N GLN A 303 0.15 5.03 10.05
CA GLN A 303 -0.90 4.19 10.61
C GLN A 303 -1.77 5.01 11.56
N ILE A 304 -3.08 4.92 11.38
CA ILE A 304 -4.08 5.50 12.27
C ILE A 304 -4.84 4.36 12.91
N THR A 305 -4.92 4.37 14.24
CA THR A 305 -5.74 3.44 15.01
C THR A 305 -6.62 4.23 15.96
N GLY A 306 -7.76 3.66 16.34
CA GLY A 306 -8.64 4.26 17.32
C GLY A 306 -8.94 3.27 18.44
N GLU A 307 -9.06 3.79 19.66
CA GLU A 307 -9.44 3.03 20.83
C GLU A 307 -10.65 3.68 21.50
N GLN A 308 -11.61 2.85 21.83
CA GLN A 308 -12.78 3.21 22.65
C GLN A 308 -13.07 2.08 23.61
N GLU A 309 -13.28 2.40 24.89
CA GLU A 309 -13.61 1.39 25.91
C GLU A 309 -14.87 0.61 25.53
N GLY A 310 -14.81 -0.72 25.62
CA GLY A 310 -15.92 -1.62 25.28
C GLY A 310 -16.13 -1.87 23.79
N ASP A 311 -15.30 -1.31 22.92
CA ASP A 311 -15.44 -1.48 21.48
C ASP A 311 -15.04 -2.89 21.03
N LYS A 312 -15.92 -3.53 20.27
CA LYS A 312 -15.70 -4.88 19.72
C LYS A 312 -15.08 -4.87 18.33
N PHE A 313 -15.29 -3.79 17.59
CA PHE A 313 -14.90 -3.65 16.19
C PHE A 313 -13.89 -2.55 16.01
N GLY A 314 -13.04 -2.70 15.00
CA GLY A 314 -12.03 -1.72 14.65
C GLY A 314 -12.61 -0.37 14.19
N TRP A 315 -11.71 0.57 13.95
CA TRP A 315 -12.03 1.88 13.39
C TRP A 315 -11.75 1.88 11.90
N LEU A 316 -12.60 2.52 11.14
CA LEU A 316 -12.46 2.70 9.70
C LEU A 316 -12.18 4.16 9.37
N PHE A 317 -11.31 4.36 8.37
CA PHE A 317 -10.89 5.66 7.92
C PHE A 317 -11.01 5.77 6.39
N THR A 318 -11.09 6.99 5.89
CA THR A 318 -11.09 7.19 4.43
C THR A 318 -9.75 6.81 3.80
N ASP A 319 -8.64 6.94 4.53
CA ASP A 319 -7.32 6.44 4.15
C ASP A 319 -6.50 6.05 5.39
N ASN A 320 -5.52 5.17 5.21
CA ASN A 320 -4.61 4.71 6.26
C ASN A 320 -3.36 4.08 5.61
N TYR A 321 -2.29 3.91 6.38
CA TYR A 321 -1.04 3.32 5.89
C TYR A 321 -0.49 3.99 4.63
N PHE A 322 -0.46 5.31 4.63
CA PHE A 322 0.04 6.14 3.53
C PHE A 322 1.37 6.81 3.88
N ASP A 323 2.10 7.19 2.85
CA ASP A 323 3.30 8.01 2.98
C ASP A 323 2.94 9.49 2.89
N MET A 324 3.77 10.35 3.49
CA MET A 324 3.60 11.81 3.38
C MET A 324 4.90 12.49 2.98
N LEU A 325 4.79 13.42 2.07
CA LEU A 325 5.88 14.33 1.68
C LEU A 325 6.16 15.35 2.81
N PRO A 326 7.38 15.92 2.88
CA PRO A 326 7.69 17.00 3.81
C PRO A 326 6.76 18.20 3.60
N GLY A 327 6.16 18.69 4.70
CA GLY A 327 5.22 19.80 4.69
C GLY A 327 3.78 19.42 4.25
N GLN A 328 3.56 18.20 3.82
CA GLN A 328 2.22 17.76 3.40
C GLN A 328 1.24 17.79 4.57
N ARG A 329 0.02 18.25 4.25
CA ARG A 329 -1.16 18.19 5.12
C ARG A 329 -2.18 17.26 4.48
N LYS A 330 -2.64 16.25 5.21
CA LYS A 330 -3.61 15.26 4.74
C LYS A 330 -4.81 15.19 5.67
N ARG A 331 -6.01 15.13 5.08
CA ARG A 331 -7.27 14.96 5.79
C ARG A 331 -7.70 13.50 5.71
N VAL A 332 -8.08 12.95 6.84
CA VAL A 332 -8.59 11.57 6.94
C VAL A 332 -9.88 11.60 7.71
N LYS A 333 -10.97 11.21 7.08
CA LYS A 333 -12.27 11.15 7.71
C LYS A 333 -12.43 9.85 8.49
N ILE A 334 -12.98 9.96 9.70
CA ILE A 334 -13.37 8.83 10.53
C ILE A 334 -14.72 8.32 10.02
N LEU A 335 -14.76 7.04 9.66
CA LEU A 335 -15.97 6.39 9.13
C LEU A 335 -16.73 5.63 10.23
N GLY A 336 -18.03 5.47 10.03
CA GLY A 336 -18.90 4.74 10.97
C GLY A 336 -19.41 5.62 12.11
N ASN A 337 -19.93 4.95 13.16
CA ASN A 337 -20.68 5.59 14.25
C ASN A 337 -19.87 5.68 15.56
N LYS A 338 -18.56 5.94 15.45
CA LYS A 338 -17.74 6.19 16.64
C LYS A 338 -18.08 7.56 17.21
N GLU A 339 -18.45 7.63 18.48
CA GLU A 339 -18.86 8.88 19.13
C GLU A 339 -17.70 9.55 19.87
N TYR A 340 -16.82 8.76 20.50
CA TYR A 340 -15.66 9.24 21.23
C TYR A 340 -14.54 8.17 21.23
N GLY A 341 -13.34 8.58 21.63
CA GLY A 341 -12.21 7.67 21.78
C GLY A 341 -10.89 8.41 21.70
N THR A 342 -9.82 7.66 21.61
CA THR A 342 -8.47 8.18 21.38
C THR A 342 -7.96 7.68 20.04
N LEU A 343 -7.51 8.59 19.20
CA LEU A 343 -6.83 8.27 17.95
C LEU A 343 -5.33 8.30 18.19
N TYR A 344 -4.66 7.27 17.69
CA TYR A 344 -3.20 7.18 17.66
C TYR A 344 -2.73 7.23 16.22
N VAL A 345 -1.74 8.05 15.96
CA VAL A 345 -1.12 8.20 14.65
C VAL A 345 0.36 7.88 14.77
N LYS A 346 0.80 6.85 14.06
CA LYS A 346 2.16 6.33 14.11
C LYS A 346 2.77 6.36 12.71
N SER A 347 4.01 6.79 12.58
CA SER A 347 4.83 6.49 11.40
C SER A 347 5.69 5.27 11.67
N GLN A 348 5.93 4.44 10.67
CA GLN A 348 6.76 3.24 10.82
C GLN A 348 8.15 3.53 11.39
N TYR A 349 8.76 4.63 10.97
CA TYR A 349 10.09 5.01 11.42
C TYR A 349 10.05 6.26 12.29
N GLY A 350 9.37 6.21 13.44
CA GLY A 350 9.65 7.25 14.34
C GLY A 350 8.74 7.78 15.36
N CYS A 351 7.59 8.28 15.11
CA CYS A 351 6.79 8.91 16.16
C CYS A 351 5.39 8.32 16.25
N CYS A 352 4.90 8.30 17.48
CA CYS A 352 3.48 8.11 17.76
C CYS A 352 2.96 9.39 18.39
N ARG A 353 1.78 9.83 17.97
CA ARG A 353 1.01 10.93 18.54
C ARG A 353 -0.40 10.45 18.83
N SER A 354 -1.05 11.04 19.81
CA SER A 354 -2.46 10.74 20.08
C SER A 354 -3.25 12.05 20.19
N ILE A 355 -4.56 11.92 19.92
CA ILE A 355 -5.52 12.99 20.06
C ILE A 355 -6.86 12.43 20.52
N SER A 356 -7.51 13.07 21.47
CA SER A 356 -8.85 12.68 21.92
C SER A 356 -9.88 13.07 20.85
N TYR A 357 -10.74 12.14 20.51
CA TYR A 357 -11.81 12.33 19.56
C TYR A 357 -13.16 12.35 20.28
N THR A 358 -13.97 13.30 19.92
CA THR A 358 -15.41 13.34 20.28
C THR A 358 -16.16 13.83 19.06
N ARG A 359 -17.13 13.07 18.61
CA ARG A 359 -17.97 13.45 17.47
C ARG A 359 -18.77 14.70 17.83
N GLY A 360 -18.63 15.74 17.04
CA GLY A 360 -19.45 16.92 17.20
C GLY A 360 -20.93 16.57 17.08
N ARG A 361 -21.75 16.92 18.07
CA ARG A 361 -23.21 16.90 17.90
C ARG A 361 -23.53 17.96 16.86
N ILE A 362 -24.10 17.54 15.72
CA ILE A 362 -24.64 18.43 14.68
C ILE A 362 -25.84 19.15 15.28
#